data_7669f6371102e1d4ae9a622f53f6b18b
#
_entry.id   7669f6371102e1d4ae9a622f53f6b18b
#
_cell.length_a   1.000
_cell.length_b   1.000
_cell.length_c   1.000
_cell.angle_alpha   90.00
_cell.angle_beta   90.00
_cell.angle_gamma   90.00
#
_symmetry.space_group_name_H-M   'P 1'
#
loop_
_entity.id
_entity.type
_entity.pdbx_description
1 polymer ?
#
loop_
_entity_poly.entity_id
_entity_poly.type
_entity_poly.pdbx_seq_one_letter_code
_entity_poly.pdbx_strand_id
1 'polypeptide(L)'
;MQTITENVLNVTLLEPRLKHPTIFNRFDELAEGESLTILNDHDPKPLYYQMLSERGNVFVWQYLEQGPEWWKVRIKKRVSGESEDTVGQIAANDLRKAY
;
A
#
# COMPACT_ATOMS: atom_id res chain seq x y z
N MET A 1 -21.18 1.82 -14.44
CA MET A 1 -20.47 1.68 -14.41
C MET A 1 -19.52 1.92 -13.79
N GLN A 2 -19.25 1.86 -13.30
CA GLN A 2 -18.39 2.16 -12.90
C GLN A 2 -17.45 1.74 -13.00
N THR A 3 -17.67 1.86 -13.26
CA THR A 3 -16.41 1.70 -13.74
C THR A 3 -15.38 1.68 -12.72
N ILE A 4 -14.60 0.73 -12.74
CA ILE A 4 -13.59 0.65 -11.78
C ILE A 4 -12.42 1.38 -12.26
N THR A 5 -12.14 2.45 -11.59
CA THR A 5 -10.99 3.22 -11.91
C THR A 5 -9.89 2.79 -10.98
N GLU A 6 -8.81 2.34 -11.53
CA GLU A 6 -7.68 2.04 -10.70
C GLU A 6 -7.17 3.31 -10.08
N ASN A 7 -6.96 3.29 -8.78
CA ASN A 7 -6.43 4.42 -8.07
C ASN A 7 -4.91 4.27 -8.02
N VAL A 8 -4.24 4.70 -9.07
CA VAL A 8 -2.81 4.52 -9.22
C VAL A 8 -2.09 5.84 -9.02
N LEU A 9 -1.08 5.83 -8.19
CA LEU A 9 -0.28 7.01 -7.91
C LEU A 9 1.17 6.71 -8.25
N ASN A 10 1.72 7.42 -9.22
CA ASN A 10 3.13 7.29 -9.55
C ASN A 10 3.93 8.21 -8.65
N VAL A 11 4.52 7.64 -7.60
CA VAL A 11 5.18 8.44 -6.59
C VAL A 11 6.52 8.99 -7.06
N THR A 12 7.05 8.48 -8.17
CA THR A 12 8.31 9.03 -8.70
C THR A 12 8.13 10.43 -9.23
N LEU A 13 6.88 10.83 -9.48
CA LEU A 13 6.59 12.18 -9.99
C LEU A 13 6.47 13.21 -8.88
N LEU A 14 6.51 12.78 -7.63
CA LEU A 14 6.35 13.68 -6.49
C LEU A 14 7.69 14.10 -5.96
N GLU A 15 7.74 15.30 -5.38
CA GLU A 15 8.92 15.70 -4.64
C GLU A 15 9.14 14.74 -3.48
N PRO A 16 10.40 14.40 -3.18
CA PRO A 16 10.65 13.40 -2.13
C PRO A 16 9.95 13.68 -0.81
N ARG A 17 9.94 14.92 -0.37
CA ARG A 17 9.33 15.26 0.91
C ARG A 17 7.82 15.15 0.91
N LEU A 18 7.20 15.09 -0.29
CA LEU A 18 5.76 15.00 -0.42
C LEU A 18 5.26 13.58 -0.64
N LYS A 19 6.17 12.63 -0.86
CA LYS A 19 5.76 11.28 -1.22
C LYS A 19 4.93 10.63 -0.12
N HIS A 20 5.46 10.56 1.10
CA HIS A 20 4.74 9.91 2.17
C HIS A 20 3.47 10.64 2.56
N PRO A 21 3.49 11.98 2.74
CA PRO A 21 2.24 12.67 3.06
C PRO A 21 1.16 12.47 2.00
N THR A 22 1.53 12.48 0.73
CA THR A 22 0.56 12.28 -0.33
C THR A 22 -0.04 10.89 -0.28
N ILE A 23 0.80 9.88 -0.07
CA ILE A 23 0.32 8.50 0.02
C ILE A 23 -0.61 8.34 1.21
N PHE A 24 -0.23 8.90 2.36
CA PHE A 24 -1.06 8.81 3.55
C PHE A 24 -2.41 9.48 3.34
N ASN A 25 -2.41 10.67 2.73
CA ASN A 25 -3.66 11.36 2.46
C ASN A 25 -4.56 10.57 1.53
N ARG A 26 -3.98 9.99 0.48
CA ARG A 26 -4.75 9.17 -0.45
C ARG A 26 -5.31 7.95 0.23
N PHE A 27 -4.50 7.32 1.08
CA PHE A 27 -4.97 6.16 1.81
C PHE A 27 -6.10 6.54 2.76
N ASP A 28 -5.95 7.65 3.46
CA ASP A 28 -6.98 8.07 4.43
C ASP A 28 -8.31 8.35 3.76
N GLU A 29 -8.28 8.74 2.49
CA GLU A 29 -9.51 9.03 1.76
C GLU A 29 -10.21 7.78 1.24
N LEU A 30 -9.56 6.63 1.31
CA LEU A 30 -10.17 5.39 0.83
C LEU A 30 -11.32 4.98 1.74
N ALA A 31 -12.36 4.44 1.14
CA ALA A 31 -13.38 3.73 1.90
C ALA A 31 -12.86 2.33 2.20
N GLU A 32 -13.44 1.70 3.22
CA GLU A 32 -13.05 0.34 3.56
C GLU A 32 -13.25 -0.56 2.35
N GLY A 33 -12.25 -1.40 2.10
CA GLY A 33 -12.28 -2.31 0.97
C GLY A 33 -11.70 -1.74 -0.31
N GLU A 34 -11.53 -0.44 -0.37
CA GLU A 34 -10.90 0.17 -1.53
C GLU A 34 -9.40 0.09 -1.42
N SER A 35 -8.73 0.28 -2.55
CA SER A 35 -7.29 0.19 -2.57
C SER A 35 -6.67 1.32 -3.38
N LEU A 36 -5.42 1.57 -3.05
CA LEU A 36 -4.56 2.52 -3.74
C LEU A 36 -3.36 1.73 -4.23
N THR A 37 -3.00 1.92 -5.49
CA THR A 37 -1.82 1.27 -6.03
C THR A 37 -0.74 2.33 -6.23
N ILE A 38 0.43 2.09 -5.65
CA ILE A 38 1.55 3.01 -5.84
C ILE A 38 2.56 2.39 -6.79
N LEU A 39 3.18 3.26 -7.58
CA LEU A 39 4.20 2.88 -8.53
C LEU A 39 5.47 3.62 -8.15
N ASN A 40 6.56 2.87 -7.96
CA ASN A 40 7.82 3.43 -7.48
C ASN A 40 8.97 2.81 -8.25
N ASP A 41 10.14 3.43 -8.16
CA ASP A 41 11.32 2.94 -8.85
C ASP A 41 12.28 2.17 -7.94
N HIS A 42 11.85 1.91 -6.73
CA HIS A 42 12.59 1.06 -5.79
C HIS A 42 11.58 0.50 -4.78
N ASP A 43 12.03 -0.48 -4.00
CA ASP A 43 11.14 -1.15 -3.06
C ASP A 43 10.66 -0.16 -2.00
N PRO A 44 9.34 0.07 -1.90
CA PRO A 44 8.82 1.04 -0.92
C PRO A 44 8.62 0.44 0.46
N LYS A 45 9.48 -0.48 0.86
CA LYS A 45 9.34 -1.13 2.15
C LYS A 45 9.39 -0.16 3.33
N PRO A 46 10.23 0.88 3.32
CA PRO A 46 10.18 1.84 4.43
C PRO A 46 8.81 2.48 4.62
N LEU A 47 8.09 2.68 3.53
CA LEU A 47 6.73 3.20 3.62
C LEU A 47 5.81 2.23 4.35
N TYR A 48 5.98 0.93 4.09
CA TYR A 48 5.18 -0.07 4.77
C TYR A 48 5.32 0.06 6.30
N TYR A 49 6.56 0.17 6.76
CA TYR A 49 6.79 0.26 8.19
C TYR A 49 6.22 1.54 8.78
N GLN A 50 6.33 2.62 8.03
CA GLN A 50 5.80 3.89 8.50
C GLN A 50 4.27 3.85 8.58
N MET A 51 3.63 3.25 7.58
CA MET A 51 2.18 3.12 7.61
C MET A 51 1.73 2.26 8.78
N LEU A 52 2.45 1.18 9.02
CA LEU A 52 2.11 0.30 10.12
C LEU A 52 2.25 1.01 11.46
N SER A 53 3.30 1.82 11.58
CA SER A 53 3.55 2.58 12.81
C SER A 53 2.49 3.66 13.04
N GLU A 54 2.08 4.35 11.98
CA GLU A 54 1.20 5.51 12.13
C GLU A 54 -0.28 5.17 12.03
N ARG A 55 -0.63 4.14 11.27
CA ARG A 55 -2.04 3.79 11.07
C ARG A 55 -2.42 2.46 11.69
N GLY A 56 -1.42 1.64 12.01
CA GLY A 56 -1.69 0.33 12.57
C GLY A 56 -2.08 -0.67 11.49
N ASN A 57 -2.63 -1.77 11.94
CA ASN A 57 -2.93 -2.90 11.07
C ASN A 57 -4.27 -2.72 10.37
N VAL A 58 -4.40 -1.62 9.63
CA VAL A 58 -5.65 -1.28 8.97
C VAL A 58 -5.55 -1.39 7.44
N PHE A 59 -4.48 -1.99 6.96
CA PHE A 59 -4.26 -2.09 5.51
C PHE A 59 -3.64 -3.43 5.16
N VAL A 60 -3.76 -3.77 3.88
CA VAL A 60 -3.10 -4.95 3.33
C VAL A 60 -2.14 -4.47 2.27
N TRP A 61 -0.91 -4.93 2.36
CA TRP A 61 0.18 -4.52 1.48
C TRP A 61 0.46 -5.68 0.53
N GLN A 62 0.28 -5.46 -0.75
CA GLN A 62 0.44 -6.53 -1.72
C GLN A 62 1.34 -6.07 -2.85
N TYR A 63 2.47 -6.76 -3.04
CA TYR A 63 3.34 -6.48 -4.17
C TYR A 63 2.72 -7.01 -5.43
N LEU A 64 2.55 -6.15 -6.42
CA LEU A 64 2.08 -6.54 -7.73
C LEU A 64 3.25 -6.68 -8.70
N GLU A 65 4.31 -5.92 -8.47
CA GLU A 65 5.50 -5.98 -9.29
C GLU A 65 6.70 -5.66 -8.41
N GLN A 66 7.75 -6.45 -8.52
CA GLN A 66 8.91 -6.33 -7.62
C GLN A 66 10.20 -6.12 -8.41
N GLY A 67 10.25 -5.04 -9.15
CA GLY A 67 11.46 -4.67 -9.85
C GLY A 67 11.75 -5.53 -11.05
N PRO A 68 12.97 -5.42 -11.57
CA PRO A 68 14.04 -4.57 -11.04
C PRO A 68 13.86 -3.08 -11.25
N GLU A 69 13.08 -2.70 -12.26
CA GLU A 69 12.97 -1.27 -12.57
C GLU A 69 11.79 -0.61 -11.89
N TRP A 70 10.68 -1.31 -11.83
CA TRP A 70 9.46 -0.76 -11.26
C TRP A 70 8.96 -1.64 -10.14
N TRP A 71 8.44 -0.98 -9.11
CA TRP A 71 7.81 -1.64 -7.97
C TRP A 71 6.39 -1.14 -7.88
N LYS A 72 5.45 -2.06 -7.86
CA LYS A 72 4.04 -1.71 -7.80
C LYS A 72 3.42 -2.40 -6.61
N VAL A 73 2.78 -1.62 -5.75
CA VAL A 73 2.20 -2.14 -4.52
C VAL A 73 0.75 -1.69 -4.42
N ARG A 74 -0.11 -2.64 -4.14
CA ARG A 74 -1.51 -2.33 -3.85
C ARG A 74 -1.67 -2.24 -2.33
N ILE A 75 -2.23 -1.13 -1.88
CA ILE A 75 -2.49 -0.90 -0.46
C ILE A 75 -4.00 -0.84 -0.30
N LYS A 76 -4.57 -1.87 0.30
CA LYS A 76 -6.01 -1.97 0.47
C LYS A 76 -6.37 -1.59 1.89
N LYS A 77 -7.42 -0.79 2.05
CA LYS A 77 -7.92 -0.47 3.38
C LYS A 77 -8.82 -1.62 3.85
N ARG A 78 -8.51 -2.15 5.03
CA ARG A 78 -9.25 -3.29 5.57
C ARG A 78 -10.68 -2.92 5.84
N VAL A 79 -11.56 -3.93 5.70
CA VAL A 79 -12.96 -3.80 6.05
C VAL A 79 -13.10 -4.16 7.52
N SER A 80 -13.88 -3.38 8.26
CA SER A 80 -14.13 -3.67 9.67
C SER A 80 -14.73 -5.06 9.80
N GLY A 81 -14.17 -5.85 10.70
CA GLY A 81 -14.62 -7.21 10.90
C GLY A 81 -14.00 -8.20 9.96
N GLU A 82 -13.16 -7.76 9.05
CA GLU A 82 -12.46 -8.66 8.13
C GLU A 82 -11.47 -9.51 8.90
N SER A 83 -11.35 -10.76 8.47
CA SER A 83 -10.46 -11.70 9.15
C SER A 83 -9.01 -11.32 8.89
N GLU A 84 -8.25 -11.17 9.96
CA GLU A 84 -6.83 -10.90 9.83
C GLU A 84 -6.08 -12.10 9.28
N ASP A 85 -6.60 -13.28 9.55
CA ASP A 85 -5.93 -14.48 9.09
C ASP A 85 -5.85 -14.56 7.59
N THR A 86 -6.89 -14.11 6.92
CA THR A 86 -6.91 -14.21 5.48
C THR A 86 -6.11 -13.13 4.81
N VAL A 87 -6.20 -11.91 5.33
CA VAL A 87 -5.69 -10.76 4.61
C VAL A 87 -4.32 -10.35 5.10
N GLY A 88 -4.15 -10.36 6.40
CA GLY A 88 -2.90 -9.90 6.98
C GLY A 88 -1.75 -10.86 6.82
N GLN A 89 -2.07 -12.13 6.58
CA GLN A 89 -1.03 -13.14 6.48
C GLN A 89 -0.08 -12.91 5.33
N ILE A 90 -0.60 -12.43 4.23
CA ILE A 90 0.24 -12.23 3.05
C ILE A 90 1.32 -11.20 3.35
N ALA A 91 0.92 -10.10 3.93
CA ALA A 91 1.88 -9.05 4.25
C ALA A 91 2.85 -9.51 5.33
N ALA A 92 2.34 -10.23 6.32
CA ALA A 92 3.20 -10.69 7.40
C ALA A 92 4.24 -11.68 6.92
N ASN A 93 3.83 -12.58 6.04
CA ASN A 93 4.78 -13.54 5.48
C ASN A 93 5.86 -12.87 4.66
N ASP A 94 5.46 -11.89 3.88
CA ASP A 94 6.41 -11.16 3.06
C ASP A 94 7.43 -10.44 3.94
N LEU A 95 6.97 -9.85 5.02
CA LEU A 95 7.86 -9.15 5.92
C LEU A 95 8.81 -10.08 6.63
N ARG A 96 8.33 -11.25 7.02
CA ARG A 96 9.19 -12.20 7.70
C ARG A 96 10.32 -12.63 6.81
N LYS A 97 10.05 -12.78 5.54
CA LYS A 97 11.10 -13.17 4.60
C LYS A 97 12.10 -12.06 4.39
N ALA A 98 11.69 -10.83 4.64
CA ALA A 98 12.58 -9.69 4.48
C ALA A 98 13.56 -9.56 5.62
N TYR A 99 13.24 -10.14 6.74
CA TYR A 99 14.14 -10.14 7.85
C TYR A 99 15.08 -11.35 7.78
#